data_aca2881acf26287a70555d81f2c748e3
#
_entry.id   aca2881acf26287a70555d81f2c748e3
#
_cell.length_a   1.000
_cell.length_b   1.000
_cell.length_c   1.000
_cell.angle_alpha   90.00
_cell.angle_beta   90.00
_cell.angle_gamma   90.00
#
_symmetry.space_group_name_H-M   'P 1'
#
loop_
_entity.id
_entity.type
_entity.pdbx_description
1 polymer ?
#
loop_
_entity_poly.entity_id
_entity_poly.type
_entity_poly.pdbx_seq_one_letter_code
_entity_poly.pdbx_strand_id
1 'polypeptide(L)'
;MNVLHISPYLPSLETNHAGGVCMGRQIETLREWNQVYVLTFIASDFDQKLAVKLKEDSRYHFVKLYKWSKALHVLFEPWLPAYFAARSSLRFAMMLIWCVWYYDIDVIHGEYAAMAQYQWICRLFPKLRYYMIEHDVTTQAYERKAEQEQGWKKRYFSYQIRRLYHYEKIYSHRSDAVMTFSYKDKQLLEKQYGLSGVHVLNPYFGIEDGIMDGTEYREKKRNTLCFLGQMGRDENALAAMSLIRLGERLKISGYSVNIYIVGNNPPPELRQLESDAVHITGFVEDVDEYVLKSGIAVFPLTLGAGIKLKVLRSLALGTPVVTTDIGAEGIDEKGSILFLAKTESEFVQIIVDIMNMGEKEYCDLCRNGQEYAKTYFGWERSERILRQLYESEKIGV
;
A
#
# COMPACT_ATOMS: atom_id res chain seq x y z
N MET A 1 -7.79 -6.86 25.66
CA MET A 1 -6.41 -7.34 25.48
C MET A 1 -5.47 -6.15 25.33
N ASN A 2 -4.21 -6.33 25.71
CA ASN A 2 -3.16 -5.35 25.47
C ASN A 2 -2.42 -5.73 24.17
N VAL A 3 -2.55 -4.92 23.17
CA VAL A 3 -1.98 -5.15 21.82
C VAL A 3 -0.83 -4.19 21.58
N LEU A 4 0.31 -4.70 21.15
CA LEU A 4 1.43 -3.88 20.70
C LEU A 4 1.55 -3.94 19.17
N HIS A 5 1.18 -2.85 18.51
CA HIS A 5 1.35 -2.68 17.08
C HIS A 5 2.79 -2.28 16.79
N ILE A 6 3.50 -3.08 16.00
CA ILE A 6 4.87 -2.79 15.57
C ILE A 6 4.97 -2.62 14.06
N SER A 7 5.65 -1.58 13.61
CA SER A 7 5.67 -1.22 12.18
C SER A 7 7.00 -0.61 11.72
N PRO A 8 7.38 -0.79 10.44
CA PRO A 8 8.58 -0.21 9.87
C PRO A 8 8.42 1.25 9.42
N TYR A 9 7.19 1.77 9.45
CA TYR A 9 6.79 3.12 9.06
C TYR A 9 5.78 3.67 10.07
N LEU A 10 5.69 5.00 10.16
CA LEU A 10 4.77 5.67 11.07
C LEU A 10 3.30 5.37 10.71
N PRO A 11 2.53 4.70 11.59
CA PRO A 11 1.12 4.43 11.38
C PRO A 11 0.28 5.64 11.82
N SER A 12 -0.41 6.28 10.88
CA SER A 12 -1.35 7.37 11.15
C SER A 12 -2.20 7.65 9.91
N LEU A 13 -3.43 8.11 10.09
CA LEU A 13 -4.28 8.57 8.99
C LEU A 13 -3.72 9.84 8.31
N GLU A 14 -2.92 10.63 9.04
CA GLU A 14 -2.30 11.86 8.55
C GLU A 14 -0.98 11.64 7.79
N THR A 15 -0.49 10.41 7.69
CA THR A 15 0.77 10.14 6.99
C THR A 15 0.59 10.21 5.47
N ASN A 16 1.66 10.57 4.77
CA ASN A 16 1.69 10.58 3.31
C ASN A 16 2.02 9.22 2.66
N HIS A 17 2.04 8.16 3.47
CA HIS A 17 2.38 6.81 3.05
C HIS A 17 1.14 5.90 3.14
N ALA A 18 0.69 5.33 2.00
CA ALA A 18 -0.53 4.54 1.93
C ALA A 18 -0.59 3.38 2.95
N GLY A 19 0.52 2.66 3.15
CA GLY A 19 0.61 1.63 4.19
C GLY A 19 0.47 2.21 5.59
N GLY A 20 0.98 3.41 5.85
CA GLY A 20 0.85 4.10 7.13
C GLY A 20 -0.59 4.49 7.43
N VAL A 21 -1.33 4.94 6.42
CA VAL A 21 -2.78 5.24 6.54
C VAL A 21 -3.56 3.97 6.85
N CYS A 22 -3.27 2.87 6.15
CA CYS A 22 -3.90 1.57 6.41
C CYS A 22 -3.64 1.07 7.84
N MET A 23 -2.39 1.14 8.30
CA MET A 23 -1.99 0.79 9.67
C MET A 23 -2.66 1.71 10.71
N GLY A 24 -2.77 3.00 10.41
CA GLY A 24 -3.48 3.97 11.25
C GLY A 24 -4.93 3.56 11.48
N ARG A 25 -5.64 3.18 10.42
CA ARG A 25 -7.03 2.71 10.51
C ARG A 25 -7.14 1.40 11.29
N GLN A 26 -6.21 0.47 11.14
CA GLN A 26 -6.18 -0.75 11.94
C GLN A 26 -6.05 -0.44 13.44
N ILE A 27 -5.16 0.50 13.80
CA ILE A 27 -4.97 0.93 15.20
C ILE A 27 -6.26 1.54 15.76
N GLU A 28 -6.92 2.45 15.01
CA GLU A 28 -8.19 3.04 15.44
C GLU A 28 -9.25 1.96 15.66
N THR A 29 -9.42 1.07 14.70
CA THR A 29 -10.35 -0.05 14.80
C THR A 29 -10.04 -0.96 16.00
N LEU A 30 -8.79 -1.35 16.20
CA LEU A 30 -8.41 -2.19 17.33
C LEU A 30 -8.61 -1.50 18.69
N ARG A 31 -8.50 -0.17 18.75
CA ARG A 31 -8.71 0.64 19.97
C ARG A 31 -10.15 0.64 20.47
N GLU A 32 -11.11 0.30 19.64
CA GLU A 32 -12.51 0.21 20.06
C GLU A 32 -12.72 -0.88 21.12
N TRP A 33 -11.91 -1.95 21.09
CA TRP A 33 -12.10 -3.13 21.97
C TRP A 33 -10.84 -3.53 22.76
N ASN A 34 -9.70 -2.92 22.48
CA ASN A 34 -8.41 -3.29 23.07
C ASN A 34 -7.64 -2.05 23.53
N GLN A 35 -6.70 -2.26 24.43
CA GLN A 35 -5.65 -1.27 24.70
C GLN A 35 -4.53 -1.45 23.66
N VAL A 36 -4.34 -0.46 22.79
CA VAL A 36 -3.37 -0.54 21.70
C VAL A 36 -2.21 0.42 21.95
N TYR A 37 -1.04 -0.14 22.07
CA TYR A 37 0.25 0.55 22.12
C TYR A 37 0.94 0.45 20.75
N VAL A 38 1.77 1.42 20.43
CA VAL A 38 2.45 1.49 19.12
C VAL A 38 3.95 1.65 19.32
N LEU A 39 4.73 0.78 18.69
CA LEU A 39 6.17 0.93 18.56
C LEU A 39 6.57 0.95 17.09
N THR A 40 7.12 2.06 16.62
CA THR A 40 7.38 2.26 15.21
C THR A 40 8.72 2.91 14.92
N PHE A 41 9.24 2.70 13.71
CA PHE A 41 10.36 3.46 13.19
C PHE A 41 9.90 4.80 12.62
N ILE A 42 10.74 5.83 12.83
CA ILE A 42 10.63 7.12 12.15
C ILE A 42 11.89 7.35 11.32
N ALA A 43 11.73 7.66 10.04
CA ALA A 43 12.85 7.76 9.10
C ALA A 43 12.89 9.07 8.30
N SER A 44 11.74 9.67 7.98
CA SER A 44 11.65 10.92 7.22
C SER A 44 11.46 12.13 8.13
N ASP A 45 11.75 13.33 7.60
CA ASP A 45 11.47 14.59 8.32
C ASP A 45 9.98 14.81 8.52
N PHE A 46 9.16 14.33 7.57
CA PHE A 46 7.70 14.34 7.71
C PHE A 46 7.26 13.48 8.89
N ASP A 47 7.76 12.22 8.97
CA ASP A 47 7.45 11.34 10.10
C ASP A 47 7.88 11.94 11.43
N GLN A 48 9.03 12.64 11.46
CA GLN A 48 9.51 13.29 12.70
C GLN A 48 8.56 14.40 13.16
N LYS A 49 8.03 15.22 12.26
CA LYS A 49 7.05 16.27 12.59
C LYS A 49 5.75 15.66 13.10
N LEU A 50 5.22 14.65 12.43
CA LEU A 50 3.99 13.98 12.83
C LEU A 50 4.18 13.21 14.17
N ALA A 51 5.35 12.59 14.39
CA ALA A 51 5.67 11.92 15.64
C ALA A 51 5.70 12.88 16.84
N VAL A 52 6.04 14.15 16.66
CA VAL A 52 5.95 15.16 17.74
C VAL A 52 4.52 15.33 18.21
N LYS A 53 3.56 15.42 17.27
CA LYS A 53 2.12 15.50 17.57
C LYS A 53 1.61 14.22 18.26
N LEU A 54 2.01 13.05 17.74
CA LEU A 54 1.59 11.76 18.29
C LEU A 54 2.22 11.42 19.64
N LYS A 55 3.31 12.08 20.05
CA LYS A 55 3.91 11.90 21.39
C LYS A 55 3.03 12.37 22.54
N GLU A 56 2.02 13.16 22.29
CA GLU A 56 1.03 13.54 23.28
C GLU A 56 0.21 12.32 23.78
N ASP A 57 0.06 11.30 22.91
CA ASP A 57 -0.47 9.99 23.29
C ASP A 57 0.67 9.11 23.83
N SER A 58 0.72 8.88 25.15
CA SER A 58 1.75 8.09 25.83
C SER A 58 1.85 6.63 25.35
N ARG A 59 0.88 6.16 24.56
CA ARG A 59 0.89 4.81 23.97
C ARG A 59 1.78 4.70 22.73
N TYR A 60 2.31 5.82 22.20
CA TYR A 60 3.21 5.82 21.04
C TYR A 60 4.68 5.86 21.45
N HIS A 61 5.45 4.91 20.94
CA HIS A 61 6.90 4.79 21.12
C HIS A 61 7.60 4.84 19.76
N PHE A 62 8.66 5.63 19.68
CA PHE A 62 9.36 5.89 18.42
C PHE A 62 10.84 5.53 18.49
N VAL A 63 11.33 4.85 17.45
CA VAL A 63 12.75 4.58 17.27
C VAL A 63 13.22 5.21 15.96
N LYS A 64 14.17 6.12 16.04
CA LYS A 64 14.74 6.79 14.87
C LYS A 64 15.61 5.81 14.08
N LEU A 65 15.33 5.69 12.78
CA LEU A 65 16.05 4.83 11.85
C LEU A 65 16.90 5.68 10.92
N TYR A 66 18.22 5.68 11.15
CA TYR A 66 19.15 6.47 10.36
C TYR A 66 19.56 5.75 9.07
N LYS A 67 19.79 6.50 7.97
CA LYS A 67 20.23 5.94 6.67
C LYS A 67 21.53 5.16 6.80
N TRP A 68 22.50 5.69 7.56
CA TRP A 68 23.79 5.03 7.80
C TRP A 68 23.63 3.72 8.61
N SER A 69 22.71 3.69 9.57
CA SER A 69 22.40 2.48 10.35
C SER A 69 21.87 1.37 9.46
N LYS A 70 20.96 1.68 8.51
CA LYS A 70 20.47 0.70 7.54
C LYS A 70 21.60 0.08 6.72
N ALA A 71 22.54 0.91 6.25
CA ALA A 71 23.67 0.44 5.45
C ALA A 71 24.60 -0.46 6.29
N LEU A 72 24.86 -0.11 7.54
CA LEU A 72 25.68 -0.92 8.46
C LEU A 72 25.02 -2.28 8.74
N HIS A 73 23.72 -2.33 9.05
CA HIS A 73 23.05 -3.59 9.31
C HIS A 73 23.02 -4.50 8.07
N VAL A 74 22.80 -3.95 6.87
CA VAL A 74 22.90 -4.72 5.62
C VAL A 74 24.31 -5.29 5.42
N LEU A 75 25.35 -4.58 5.83
CA LEU A 75 26.74 -5.02 5.71
C LEU A 75 27.15 -6.04 6.78
N PHE A 76 26.77 -5.79 8.03
CA PHE A 76 27.22 -6.59 9.18
C PHE A 76 26.27 -7.73 9.56
N GLU A 77 25.08 -7.79 8.99
CA GLU A 77 24.12 -8.89 9.18
C GLU A 77 23.91 -9.69 7.88
N PRO A 78 24.99 -10.27 7.30
CA PRO A 78 24.92 -10.96 6.01
C PRO A 78 24.04 -12.22 6.04
N TRP A 79 23.69 -12.72 7.23
CA TRP A 79 22.74 -13.83 7.40
C TRP A 79 21.29 -13.42 7.16
N LEU A 80 20.91 -12.12 7.32
CA LEU A 80 19.58 -11.61 7.03
C LEU A 80 19.46 -11.14 5.58
N PRO A 81 18.28 -11.31 4.93
CA PRO A 81 17.99 -10.59 3.69
C PRO A 81 18.14 -9.08 3.89
N ALA A 82 18.62 -8.37 2.88
CA ALA A 82 18.83 -6.91 2.97
C ALA A 82 17.55 -6.15 3.39
N TYR A 83 16.39 -6.66 2.99
CA TYR A 83 15.08 -6.11 3.37
C TYR A 83 14.84 -6.16 4.89
N PHE A 84 15.22 -7.25 5.55
CA PHE A 84 15.12 -7.41 7.01
C PHE A 84 16.22 -6.64 7.72
N ALA A 85 17.47 -6.82 7.27
CA ALA A 85 18.63 -6.15 7.86
C ALA A 85 18.48 -4.62 7.90
N ALA A 86 17.90 -4.02 6.85
CA ALA A 86 17.62 -2.58 6.82
C ALA A 86 16.64 -2.09 7.89
N ARG A 87 15.97 -3.00 8.58
CA ARG A 87 15.01 -2.73 9.70
C ARG A 87 15.45 -3.41 11.01
N SER A 88 16.66 -3.91 11.07
CA SER A 88 17.27 -4.41 12.29
C SER A 88 17.69 -3.24 13.18
N SER A 89 17.43 -3.33 14.49
CA SER A 89 17.81 -2.32 15.46
C SER A 89 17.79 -2.89 16.88
N LEU A 90 18.93 -2.88 17.54
CA LEU A 90 19.02 -3.28 18.94
C LEU A 90 18.16 -2.37 19.84
N ARG A 91 18.12 -1.06 19.55
CA ARG A 91 17.29 -0.11 20.29
C ARG A 91 15.81 -0.45 20.17
N PHE A 92 15.37 -0.84 18.97
CA PHE A 92 13.99 -1.28 18.75
C PHE A 92 13.69 -2.56 19.54
N ALA A 93 14.58 -3.54 19.50
CA ALA A 93 14.44 -4.79 20.26
C ALA A 93 14.36 -4.55 21.77
N MET A 94 15.23 -3.69 22.32
CA MET A 94 15.18 -3.33 23.75
C MET A 94 13.88 -2.62 24.13
N MET A 95 13.42 -1.67 23.29
CA MET A 95 12.14 -0.98 23.52
C MET A 95 10.97 -1.94 23.42
N LEU A 96 11.01 -2.89 22.49
CA LEU A 96 9.99 -3.91 22.32
C LEU A 96 9.87 -4.82 23.55
N ILE A 97 11.01 -5.30 24.10
CA ILE A 97 11.04 -6.07 25.35
C ILE A 97 10.44 -5.26 26.50
N TRP A 98 10.84 -3.99 26.60
CA TRP A 98 10.34 -3.10 27.64
C TRP A 98 8.81 -2.89 27.50
N CYS A 99 8.29 -2.62 26.30
CA CYS A 99 6.85 -2.47 26.06
C CYS A 99 6.09 -3.74 26.43
N VAL A 100 6.58 -4.91 26.01
CA VAL A 100 5.94 -6.20 26.31
C VAL A 100 5.84 -6.42 27.82
N TRP A 101 6.92 -6.16 28.54
CA TRP A 101 6.95 -6.34 29.99
C TRP A 101 6.13 -5.27 30.74
N TYR A 102 6.30 -3.99 30.38
CA TYR A 102 5.70 -2.87 31.11
C TYR A 102 4.19 -2.77 30.93
N TYR A 103 3.69 -3.04 29.72
CA TYR A 103 2.28 -2.95 29.38
C TYR A 103 1.55 -4.30 29.45
N ASP A 104 2.21 -5.36 29.88
CA ASP A 104 1.65 -6.73 29.92
C ASP A 104 0.96 -7.10 28.61
N ILE A 105 1.73 -7.07 27.50
CA ILE A 105 1.23 -7.26 26.15
C ILE A 105 0.81 -8.71 25.91
N ASP A 106 -0.41 -8.91 25.43
CA ASP A 106 -0.95 -10.21 25.04
C ASP A 106 -0.58 -10.59 23.61
N VAL A 107 -0.61 -9.61 22.69
CA VAL A 107 -0.42 -9.82 21.24
C VAL A 107 0.48 -8.75 20.65
N ILE A 108 1.48 -9.15 19.89
CA ILE A 108 2.20 -8.29 18.96
C ILE A 108 1.50 -8.35 17.60
N HIS A 109 1.03 -7.21 17.11
CA HIS A 109 0.50 -7.00 15.78
C HIS A 109 1.63 -6.44 14.90
N GLY A 110 2.29 -7.31 14.15
CA GLY A 110 3.49 -6.98 13.37
C GLY A 110 3.18 -6.73 11.89
N GLU A 111 3.45 -5.53 11.45
CA GLU A 111 3.21 -5.06 10.09
C GLU A 111 4.42 -5.27 9.19
N TYR A 112 4.21 -5.84 8.03
CA TYR A 112 5.22 -6.26 7.06
C TYR A 112 6.12 -7.42 7.54
N ALA A 113 6.51 -8.31 6.63
CA ALA A 113 7.41 -9.43 6.92
C ALA A 113 8.67 -9.03 7.69
N ALA A 114 9.22 -7.84 7.40
CA ALA A 114 10.45 -7.39 8.04
C ALA A 114 10.35 -7.24 9.56
N MET A 115 9.16 -6.97 10.10
CA MET A 115 8.98 -6.84 11.55
C MET A 115 8.91 -8.21 12.24
N ALA A 116 8.60 -9.27 11.51
CA ALA A 116 8.60 -10.62 12.05
C ALA A 116 9.99 -11.13 12.47
N GLN A 117 11.07 -10.45 12.07
CA GLN A 117 12.40 -10.74 12.61
C GLN A 117 12.50 -10.58 14.14
N TYR A 118 11.55 -9.86 14.75
CA TYR A 118 11.47 -9.66 16.19
C TYR A 118 10.64 -10.74 16.92
N GLN A 119 10.06 -11.72 16.22
CA GLN A 119 9.28 -12.80 16.82
C GLN A 119 10.02 -13.64 17.87
N TRP A 120 11.36 -13.64 17.84
CA TRP A 120 12.15 -14.35 18.86
C TRP A 120 11.80 -13.91 20.30
N ILE A 121 11.24 -12.71 20.47
CA ILE A 121 10.77 -12.19 21.76
C ILE A 121 9.68 -13.07 22.37
N CYS A 122 8.80 -13.69 21.57
CA CYS A 122 7.78 -14.60 22.05
C CYS A 122 8.37 -15.81 22.81
N ARG A 123 9.65 -16.14 22.60
CA ARG A 123 10.33 -17.18 23.39
C ARG A 123 10.66 -16.75 24.82
N LEU A 124 10.76 -15.44 25.05
CA LEU A 124 11.01 -14.86 26.39
C LEU A 124 9.69 -14.70 27.17
N PHE A 125 8.58 -14.63 26.47
CA PHE A 125 7.24 -14.41 27.03
C PHE A 125 6.27 -15.48 26.46
N PRO A 126 6.14 -16.65 27.11
CA PRO A 126 5.43 -17.82 26.53
C PRO A 126 3.93 -17.60 26.24
N LYS A 127 3.30 -16.59 26.85
CA LYS A 127 1.90 -16.23 26.60
C LYS A 127 1.71 -15.22 25.49
N LEU A 128 2.82 -14.59 25.05
CA LEU A 128 2.83 -13.55 24.01
C LEU A 128 2.62 -14.19 22.65
N ARG A 129 1.64 -13.71 21.90
CA ARG A 129 1.33 -14.14 20.54
C ARG A 129 1.86 -13.13 19.52
N TYR A 130 2.07 -13.61 18.30
CA TYR A 130 2.51 -12.77 17.19
C TYR A 130 1.57 -12.92 16.01
N TYR A 131 0.89 -11.84 15.63
CA TYR A 131 0.07 -11.75 14.42
C TYR A 131 0.85 -11.00 13.35
N MET A 132 0.98 -11.61 12.19
CA MET A 132 1.75 -11.07 11.07
C MET A 132 0.82 -10.55 9.98
N ILE A 133 1.03 -9.31 9.57
CA ILE A 133 0.31 -8.69 8.47
C ILE A 133 1.27 -8.44 7.31
N GLU A 134 1.01 -9.10 6.18
CA GLU A 134 1.74 -8.90 4.94
C GLU A 134 1.00 -7.92 4.05
N HIS A 135 1.59 -6.75 3.81
CA HIS A 135 1.05 -5.75 2.88
C HIS A 135 1.19 -6.19 1.42
N ASP A 136 2.28 -6.87 1.12
CA ASP A 136 2.59 -7.53 -0.13
C ASP A 136 3.57 -8.68 0.13
N VAL A 137 3.57 -9.71 -0.69
CA VAL A 137 4.56 -10.78 -0.61
C VAL A 137 5.90 -10.24 -1.12
N THR A 138 6.82 -9.96 -0.19
CA THR A 138 8.10 -9.29 -0.48
C THR A 138 8.93 -10.06 -1.49
N THR A 139 8.92 -11.39 -1.42
CA THR A 139 9.62 -12.26 -2.39
C THR A 139 9.16 -11.97 -3.82
N GLN A 140 7.85 -11.84 -4.08
CA GLN A 140 7.31 -11.50 -5.41
C GLN A 140 7.78 -10.13 -5.92
N ALA A 141 7.86 -9.12 -5.04
CA ALA A 141 8.37 -7.81 -5.42
C ALA A 141 9.82 -7.86 -5.90
N TYR A 142 10.64 -8.72 -5.25
CA TYR A 142 12.03 -8.93 -5.66
C TYR A 142 12.15 -9.77 -6.94
N GLU A 143 11.28 -10.75 -7.18
CA GLU A 143 11.20 -11.53 -8.41
C GLU A 143 10.96 -10.62 -9.61
N ARG A 144 9.97 -9.74 -9.55
CA ARG A 144 9.68 -8.76 -10.60
C ARG A 144 10.85 -7.80 -10.88
N LYS A 145 11.56 -7.37 -9.83
CA LYS A 145 12.77 -6.58 -10.00
C LYS A 145 13.88 -7.37 -10.69
N ALA A 146 14.07 -8.61 -10.30
CA ALA A 146 15.10 -9.47 -10.90
C ALA A 146 14.85 -9.74 -12.39
N GLU A 147 13.59 -9.80 -12.83
CA GLU A 147 13.23 -9.99 -14.24
C GLU A 147 13.63 -8.80 -15.11
N GLN A 148 13.64 -7.59 -14.56
CA GLN A 148 14.00 -6.36 -15.28
C GLN A 148 15.49 -6.05 -15.25
N GLU A 149 16.25 -6.69 -14.39
CA GLU A 149 17.68 -6.43 -14.22
C GLU A 149 18.55 -7.46 -14.97
N GLN A 150 19.77 -7.05 -15.30
CA GLN A 150 20.76 -7.89 -15.98
C GLN A 150 22.08 -7.93 -15.20
N GLY A 151 22.96 -8.86 -15.58
CA GLY A 151 24.31 -8.97 -15.05
C GLY A 151 24.35 -9.22 -13.52
N TRP A 152 25.22 -8.48 -12.85
CA TRP A 152 25.43 -8.66 -11.39
C TRP A 152 24.22 -8.28 -10.55
N LYS A 153 23.42 -7.32 -10.96
CA LYS A 153 22.20 -6.93 -10.25
C LYS A 153 21.17 -8.06 -10.24
N LYS A 154 20.95 -8.73 -11.37
CA LYS A 154 20.09 -9.91 -11.45
C LYS A 154 20.55 -11.01 -10.50
N ARG A 155 21.87 -11.28 -10.45
CA ARG A 155 22.46 -12.26 -9.51
C ARG A 155 22.23 -11.87 -8.05
N TYR A 156 22.40 -10.58 -7.74
CA TYR A 156 22.12 -10.05 -6.39
C TYR A 156 20.65 -10.26 -6.00
N PHE A 157 19.69 -9.87 -6.85
CA PHE A 157 18.28 -10.08 -6.58
C PHE A 157 17.93 -11.57 -6.46
N SER A 158 18.45 -12.44 -7.31
CA SER A 158 18.24 -13.90 -7.21
C SER A 158 18.76 -14.47 -5.89
N TYR A 159 19.87 -13.97 -5.38
CA TYR A 159 20.40 -14.34 -4.07
C TYR A 159 19.47 -13.85 -2.93
N GLN A 160 18.99 -12.61 -3.00
CA GLN A 160 18.07 -12.07 -2.02
C GLN A 160 16.72 -12.81 -2.01
N ILE A 161 16.16 -13.18 -3.18
CA ILE A 161 14.91 -13.93 -3.32
C ILE A 161 14.97 -15.25 -2.56
N ARG A 162 16.03 -16.04 -2.71
CA ARG A 162 16.18 -17.34 -1.99
C ARG A 162 16.14 -17.15 -0.48
N ARG A 163 16.75 -16.08 0.00
CA ARG A 163 16.82 -15.76 1.42
C ARG A 163 15.49 -15.23 1.94
N LEU A 164 14.86 -14.30 1.19
CA LEU A 164 13.53 -13.79 1.51
C LEU A 164 12.53 -14.93 1.63
N TYR A 165 12.49 -15.82 0.64
CA TYR A 165 11.62 -17.00 0.67
C TYR A 165 11.80 -17.83 1.95
N HIS A 166 13.06 -18.09 2.34
CA HIS A 166 13.36 -18.86 3.55
C HIS A 166 12.86 -18.16 4.81
N TYR A 167 13.12 -16.87 4.96
CA TYR A 167 12.76 -16.12 6.16
C TYR A 167 11.25 -15.82 6.22
N GLU A 168 10.62 -15.42 5.13
CA GLU A 168 9.17 -15.22 5.08
C GLU A 168 8.44 -16.51 5.44
N LYS A 169 8.84 -17.65 4.87
CA LYS A 169 8.27 -18.94 5.23
C LYS A 169 8.39 -19.25 6.72
N ILE A 170 9.60 -19.12 7.30
CA ILE A 170 9.82 -19.40 8.72
C ILE A 170 8.98 -18.48 9.60
N TYR A 171 8.96 -17.20 9.32
CA TYR A 171 8.25 -16.24 10.17
C TYR A 171 6.73 -16.40 10.05
N SER A 172 6.22 -16.65 8.85
CA SER A 172 4.81 -16.93 8.65
C SER A 172 4.34 -18.18 9.41
N HIS A 173 5.12 -19.28 9.39
CA HIS A 173 4.81 -20.49 10.15
C HIS A 173 4.92 -20.34 11.67
N ARG A 174 5.67 -19.37 12.15
CA ARG A 174 5.82 -19.08 13.58
C ARG A 174 4.80 -18.06 14.10
N SER A 175 4.03 -17.46 13.21
CA SER A 175 2.97 -16.53 13.57
C SER A 175 1.72 -17.29 13.99
N ASP A 176 1.05 -16.83 15.04
CA ASP A 176 -0.21 -17.40 15.53
C ASP A 176 -1.37 -17.08 14.58
N ALA A 177 -1.27 -15.96 13.87
CA ALA A 177 -2.16 -15.62 12.75
C ALA A 177 -1.36 -14.89 11.64
N VAL A 178 -1.74 -15.15 10.38
CA VAL A 178 -1.19 -14.46 9.21
C VAL A 178 -2.34 -13.79 8.44
N MET A 179 -2.18 -12.52 8.17
CA MET A 179 -3.14 -11.70 7.43
C MET A 179 -2.46 -11.09 6.21
N THR A 180 -3.25 -10.85 5.16
CA THR A 180 -2.79 -10.16 3.95
C THR A 180 -3.93 -9.35 3.34
N PHE A 181 -3.64 -8.48 2.36
CA PHE A 181 -4.64 -7.58 1.80
C PHE A 181 -5.26 -8.07 0.49
N SER A 182 -4.84 -9.22 -0.04
CA SER A 182 -5.44 -9.76 -1.25
C SER A 182 -5.61 -11.28 -1.21
N TYR A 183 -6.63 -11.78 -1.92
CA TYR A 183 -6.79 -13.22 -2.13
C TYR A 183 -5.61 -13.83 -2.90
N LYS A 184 -5.00 -13.05 -3.80
CA LYS A 184 -3.83 -13.47 -4.54
C LYS A 184 -2.64 -13.71 -3.61
N ASP A 185 -2.36 -12.74 -2.71
CA ASP A 185 -1.27 -12.88 -1.75
C ASP A 185 -1.55 -14.03 -0.77
N LYS A 186 -2.80 -14.21 -0.33
CA LYS A 186 -3.22 -15.40 0.41
C LYS A 186 -2.85 -16.68 -0.33
N GLN A 187 -3.25 -16.81 -1.60
CA GLN A 187 -2.96 -18.00 -2.40
C GLN A 187 -1.45 -18.21 -2.59
N LEU A 188 -0.68 -17.13 -2.75
CA LEU A 188 0.79 -17.21 -2.82
C LEU A 188 1.37 -17.75 -1.51
N LEU A 189 0.98 -17.20 -0.36
CA LEU A 189 1.46 -17.65 0.95
C LEU A 189 1.06 -19.12 1.22
N GLU A 190 -0.17 -19.48 0.93
CA GLU A 190 -0.66 -20.86 1.12
C GLU A 190 0.05 -21.84 0.19
N LYS A 191 0.19 -21.51 -1.10
CA LYS A 191 0.82 -22.38 -2.11
C LYS A 191 2.34 -22.47 -1.97
N GLN A 192 3.02 -21.33 -1.81
CA GLN A 192 4.47 -21.29 -1.78
C GLN A 192 5.05 -21.70 -0.44
N TYR A 193 4.43 -21.30 0.66
CA TYR A 193 4.95 -21.59 2.00
C TYR A 193 4.24 -22.75 2.69
N GLY A 194 3.11 -23.23 2.16
CA GLY A 194 2.34 -24.32 2.76
C GLY A 194 1.58 -23.88 4.01
N LEU A 195 1.16 -22.63 4.06
CA LEU A 195 0.35 -22.10 5.14
C LEU A 195 -1.10 -22.54 5.00
N SER A 196 -1.84 -22.51 6.10
CA SER A 196 -3.30 -22.70 6.14
C SER A 196 -3.91 -21.60 7.01
N GLY A 197 -5.13 -21.18 6.68
CA GLY A 197 -5.85 -20.22 7.51
C GLY A 197 -5.37 -18.78 7.38
N VAL A 198 -4.77 -18.39 6.25
CA VAL A 198 -4.40 -16.99 6.00
C VAL A 198 -5.67 -16.16 5.85
N HIS A 199 -5.80 -15.09 6.63
CA HIS A 199 -6.93 -14.18 6.59
C HIS A 199 -6.70 -13.07 5.57
N VAL A 200 -7.76 -12.65 4.87
CA VAL A 200 -7.70 -11.55 3.91
C VAL A 200 -8.44 -10.36 4.47
N LEU A 201 -7.70 -9.32 4.81
CA LEU A 201 -8.22 -8.00 5.16
C LEU A 201 -8.41 -7.16 3.89
N ASN A 202 -9.39 -6.27 3.89
CA ASN A 202 -9.43 -5.21 2.89
C ASN A 202 -8.47 -4.09 3.32
N PRO A 203 -7.64 -3.55 2.43
CA PRO A 203 -6.80 -2.41 2.78
C PRO A 203 -7.67 -1.15 2.92
N TYR A 204 -7.38 -0.32 3.92
CA TYR A 204 -8.00 0.99 4.00
C TYR A 204 -7.35 1.94 2.98
N PHE A 205 -8.15 2.50 2.09
CA PHE A 205 -7.69 3.35 0.99
C PHE A 205 -8.04 4.85 1.19
N GLY A 206 -8.43 5.23 2.42
CA GLY A 206 -8.55 6.62 2.83
C GLY A 206 -9.91 7.27 2.53
N ILE A 207 -10.94 6.48 2.23
CA ILE A 207 -12.29 6.98 2.02
C ILE A 207 -13.21 6.32 3.04
N GLU A 208 -13.93 7.12 3.80
CA GLU A 208 -15.01 6.69 4.66
C GLU A 208 -16.32 6.62 3.85
N ASP A 209 -17.29 5.84 4.29
CA ASP A 209 -18.50 5.36 3.59
C ASP A 209 -19.44 6.41 2.94
N GLY A 210 -18.95 7.60 2.60
CA GLY A 210 -19.68 8.61 1.84
C GLY A 210 -19.79 8.22 0.36
N ILE A 211 -20.96 7.73 -0.07
CA ILE A 211 -21.27 7.63 -1.50
C ILE A 211 -21.51 9.04 -2.02
N MET A 212 -20.78 9.42 -3.07
CA MET A 212 -21.04 10.67 -3.78
C MET A 212 -22.46 10.67 -4.38
N ASP A 213 -23.15 11.77 -4.26
CA ASP A 213 -24.43 11.95 -4.95
C ASP A 213 -24.21 11.98 -6.48
N GLY A 214 -25.07 11.32 -7.23
CA GLY A 214 -24.91 11.12 -8.68
C GLY A 214 -24.81 12.41 -9.52
N THR A 215 -25.06 13.59 -8.93
CA THR A 215 -24.86 14.91 -9.57
C THR A 215 -23.39 15.23 -9.80
N GLU A 216 -22.49 14.77 -8.94
CA GLU A 216 -21.05 15.07 -9.00
C GLU A 216 -20.34 14.36 -10.16
N TYR A 217 -20.88 13.23 -10.66
CA TYR A 217 -20.30 12.55 -11.84
C TYR A 217 -20.38 13.38 -13.11
N ARG A 218 -21.39 14.26 -13.24
CA ARG A 218 -21.59 15.12 -14.40
C ARG A 218 -20.59 16.28 -14.48
N GLU A 219 -20.04 16.66 -13.32
CA GLU A 219 -19.06 17.73 -13.23
C GLU A 219 -17.64 17.31 -13.62
N LYS A 220 -17.39 15.99 -13.73
CA LYS A 220 -16.10 15.46 -14.12
C LYS A 220 -15.74 15.83 -15.57
N LYS A 221 -14.54 16.38 -15.72
CA LYS A 221 -14.03 16.77 -17.04
C LYS A 221 -13.44 15.55 -17.74
N ARG A 222 -14.18 14.94 -18.70
CA ARG A 222 -13.78 13.70 -19.38
C ARG A 222 -12.45 13.78 -20.12
N ASN A 223 -12.04 14.96 -20.56
CA ASN A 223 -10.74 15.21 -21.17
C ASN A 223 -9.64 15.52 -20.15
N THR A 224 -9.89 15.33 -18.85
CA THR A 224 -8.90 15.48 -17.79
C THR A 224 -8.53 14.11 -17.25
N LEU A 225 -7.24 13.79 -17.33
CA LEU A 225 -6.65 12.55 -16.87
C LEU A 225 -5.87 12.80 -15.59
N CYS A 226 -5.91 11.87 -14.61
CA CYS A 226 -5.08 11.96 -13.43
C CYS A 226 -4.27 10.70 -13.16
N PHE A 227 -3.11 10.88 -12.54
CA PHE A 227 -2.27 9.85 -11.96
C PHE A 227 -1.87 10.24 -10.55
N LEU A 228 -2.06 9.33 -9.60
CA LEU A 228 -1.73 9.53 -8.20
C LEU A 228 -0.53 8.69 -7.78
N GLY A 229 0.36 9.23 -6.96
CA GLY A 229 1.43 8.44 -6.35
C GLY A 229 2.54 9.26 -5.74
N GLN A 230 3.36 8.64 -4.92
CA GLN A 230 4.61 9.21 -4.46
C GLN A 230 5.65 9.14 -5.60
N MET A 231 5.93 10.27 -6.26
CA MET A 231 6.75 10.32 -7.48
C MET A 231 8.24 10.03 -7.24
N GLY A 232 8.70 10.09 -5.99
CA GLY A 232 10.04 9.64 -5.62
C GLY A 232 10.27 8.12 -5.67
N ARG A 233 9.24 7.34 -6.01
CA ARG A 233 9.33 5.89 -6.26
C ARG A 233 9.39 5.64 -7.76
N ASP A 234 10.38 4.85 -8.21
CA ASP A 234 10.64 4.59 -9.62
C ASP A 234 9.41 4.11 -10.39
N GLU A 235 8.64 3.19 -9.78
CA GLU A 235 7.42 2.66 -10.39
C GLU A 235 6.37 3.73 -10.68
N ASN A 236 6.27 4.76 -9.83
CA ASN A 236 5.32 5.85 -10.03
C ASN A 236 5.85 6.87 -11.05
N ALA A 237 7.13 7.22 -10.98
CA ALA A 237 7.74 8.15 -11.92
C ALA A 237 7.68 7.62 -13.36
N LEU A 238 8.01 6.33 -13.56
CA LEU A 238 7.93 5.68 -14.86
C LEU A 238 6.50 5.63 -15.41
N ALA A 239 5.52 5.33 -14.58
CA ALA A 239 4.12 5.32 -14.98
C ALA A 239 3.60 6.72 -15.31
N ALA A 240 3.99 7.75 -14.53
CA ALA A 240 3.66 9.15 -14.83
C ALA A 240 4.23 9.59 -16.18
N MET A 241 5.50 9.29 -16.46
CA MET A 241 6.12 9.55 -17.77
C MET A 241 5.39 8.82 -18.91
N SER A 242 4.94 7.58 -18.66
CA SER A 242 4.14 6.84 -19.64
C SER A 242 2.80 7.53 -19.92
N LEU A 243 2.11 8.02 -18.88
CA LEU A 243 0.85 8.77 -19.07
C LEU A 243 1.07 10.04 -19.90
N ILE A 244 2.17 10.77 -19.68
CA ILE A 244 2.49 11.96 -20.48
C ILE A 244 2.67 11.60 -21.96
N ARG A 245 3.39 10.50 -22.26
CA ARG A 245 3.53 9.99 -23.64
C ARG A 245 2.18 9.59 -24.26
N LEU A 246 1.28 9.00 -23.47
CA LEU A 246 -0.09 8.72 -23.93
C LEU A 246 -0.85 9.99 -24.27
N GLY A 247 -0.67 11.09 -23.51
CA GLY A 247 -1.23 12.41 -23.82
C GLY A 247 -0.75 12.96 -25.14
N GLU A 248 0.53 12.81 -25.47
CA GLU A 248 1.10 13.19 -26.77
C GLU A 248 0.47 12.39 -27.92
N ARG A 249 0.27 11.07 -27.75
CA ARG A 249 -0.41 10.23 -28.74
C ARG A 249 -1.88 10.59 -28.92
N LEU A 250 -2.60 10.89 -27.83
CA LEU A 250 -3.96 11.39 -27.89
C LEU A 250 -4.03 12.70 -28.70
N LYS A 251 -3.10 13.63 -28.47
CA LYS A 251 -3.02 14.88 -29.24
C LYS A 251 -2.78 14.64 -30.72
N ILE A 252 -1.89 13.72 -31.09
CA ILE A 252 -1.65 13.31 -32.49
C ILE A 252 -2.91 12.74 -33.11
N SER A 253 -3.74 12.01 -32.32
CA SER A 253 -5.02 11.45 -32.75
C SER A 253 -6.17 12.46 -32.75
N GLY A 254 -5.91 13.75 -32.47
CA GLY A 254 -6.89 14.83 -32.50
C GLY A 254 -7.63 15.09 -31.18
N TYR A 255 -7.20 14.45 -30.07
CA TYR A 255 -7.80 14.61 -28.75
C TYR A 255 -6.93 15.46 -27.85
N SER A 256 -7.45 16.61 -27.38
CA SER A 256 -6.78 17.46 -26.39
C SER A 256 -7.17 17.03 -24.97
N VAL A 257 -6.17 16.67 -24.17
CA VAL A 257 -6.36 16.25 -22.76
C VAL A 257 -5.53 17.10 -21.83
N ASN A 258 -6.03 17.30 -20.60
CA ASN A 258 -5.26 17.83 -19.48
C ASN A 258 -4.82 16.69 -18.58
N ILE A 259 -3.57 16.69 -18.12
CA ILE A 259 -3.00 15.61 -17.32
C ILE A 259 -2.54 16.18 -15.98
N TYR A 260 -3.03 15.60 -14.88
CA TYR A 260 -2.57 15.88 -13.53
C TYR A 260 -1.74 14.72 -13.00
N ILE A 261 -0.46 14.96 -12.72
CA ILE A 261 0.45 14.05 -12.01
C ILE A 261 0.51 14.51 -10.57
N VAL A 262 -0.22 13.82 -9.71
CA VAL A 262 -0.46 14.25 -8.32
C VAL A 262 0.37 13.45 -7.34
N GLY A 263 1.25 14.12 -6.61
CA GLY A 263 2.01 13.52 -5.53
C GLY A 263 3.42 14.05 -5.35
N ASN A 264 3.97 13.80 -4.17
CA ASN A 264 5.21 14.41 -3.70
C ASN A 264 6.48 13.82 -4.34
N ASN A 265 7.58 14.58 -4.18
CA ASN A 265 8.94 14.22 -4.61
C ASN A 265 9.08 13.82 -6.09
N PRO A 266 8.51 14.57 -7.06
CA PRO A 266 8.75 14.31 -8.47
C PRO A 266 10.24 14.49 -8.78
N PRO A 267 10.86 13.51 -9.49
CA PRO A 267 12.24 13.63 -9.91
C PRO A 267 12.41 14.75 -10.95
N PRO A 268 13.63 15.31 -11.11
CA PRO A 268 13.87 16.44 -12.03
C PRO A 268 13.43 16.15 -13.47
N GLU A 269 13.64 14.92 -13.94
CA GLU A 269 13.29 14.47 -15.29
C GLU A 269 11.77 14.52 -15.53
N LEU A 270 10.97 14.19 -14.52
CA LEU A 270 9.51 14.31 -14.59
C LEU A 270 9.09 15.77 -14.59
N ARG A 271 9.67 16.60 -13.72
CA ARG A 271 9.35 18.05 -13.64
C ARG A 271 9.59 18.80 -14.94
N GLN A 272 10.60 18.40 -15.72
CA GLN A 272 10.89 18.99 -17.02
C GLN A 272 9.81 18.76 -18.09
N LEU A 273 8.88 17.83 -17.84
CA LEU A 273 7.76 17.51 -18.73
C LEU A 273 6.50 18.34 -18.43
N GLU A 274 6.57 19.27 -17.48
CA GLU A 274 5.47 20.18 -17.18
C GLU A 274 5.18 21.13 -18.36
N SER A 275 3.89 21.35 -18.64
CA SER A 275 3.44 22.20 -19.76
C SER A 275 2.01 22.70 -19.49
N ASP A 276 1.45 23.49 -20.39
CA ASP A 276 0.06 23.97 -20.27
C ASP A 276 -0.97 22.83 -20.16
N ALA A 277 -0.68 21.65 -20.71
CA ALA A 277 -1.54 20.49 -20.68
C ALA A 277 -1.11 19.42 -19.65
N VAL A 278 0.08 19.55 -19.04
CA VAL A 278 0.63 18.59 -18.07
C VAL A 278 1.01 19.34 -16.80
N HIS A 279 0.33 19.00 -15.72
CA HIS A 279 0.51 19.64 -14.42
C HIS A 279 1.11 18.65 -13.42
N ILE A 280 2.29 18.97 -12.88
CA ILE A 280 3.01 18.14 -11.90
C ILE A 280 2.95 18.85 -10.55
N THR A 281 1.98 18.44 -9.70
CA THR A 281 1.61 19.21 -8.51
C THR A 281 2.66 19.21 -7.40
N GLY A 282 3.47 18.16 -7.31
CA GLY A 282 4.23 17.91 -6.09
C GLY A 282 3.30 17.49 -4.94
N PHE A 283 3.66 17.86 -3.71
CA PHE A 283 2.81 17.62 -2.55
C PHE A 283 1.53 18.46 -2.61
N VAL A 284 0.40 17.82 -2.34
CA VAL A 284 -0.92 18.47 -2.16
C VAL A 284 -1.53 17.97 -0.84
N GLU A 285 -2.32 18.82 -0.20
CA GLU A 285 -3.01 18.46 1.03
C GLU A 285 -4.15 17.48 0.76
N ASP A 286 -4.90 17.72 -0.32
CA ASP A 286 -6.01 16.87 -0.76
C ASP A 286 -5.79 16.35 -2.18
N VAL A 287 -5.57 15.04 -2.28
CA VAL A 287 -5.43 14.34 -3.58
C VAL A 287 -6.79 14.06 -4.22
N ASP A 288 -7.86 13.99 -3.44
CA ASP A 288 -9.18 13.61 -3.90
C ASP A 288 -9.77 14.70 -4.80
N GLU A 289 -9.48 15.96 -4.52
CA GLU A 289 -9.91 17.08 -5.35
C GLU A 289 -9.50 16.91 -6.83
N TYR A 290 -8.30 16.38 -7.08
CA TYR A 290 -7.82 16.11 -8.44
C TYR A 290 -8.51 14.91 -9.08
N VAL A 291 -8.76 13.86 -8.31
CA VAL A 291 -9.49 12.67 -8.80
C VAL A 291 -10.94 13.03 -9.11
N LEU A 292 -11.59 13.79 -8.23
CA LEU A 292 -12.97 14.22 -8.38
C LEU A 292 -13.19 15.07 -9.64
N LYS A 293 -12.26 15.98 -9.94
CA LYS A 293 -12.30 16.82 -11.14
C LYS A 293 -11.94 16.08 -12.42
N SER A 294 -11.23 14.96 -12.32
CA SER A 294 -10.76 14.20 -13.48
C SER A 294 -11.84 13.23 -13.99
N GLY A 295 -11.93 13.14 -15.30
CA GLY A 295 -12.83 12.19 -15.94
C GLY A 295 -12.31 10.77 -15.98
N ILE A 296 -11.00 10.58 -15.96
CA ILE A 296 -10.36 9.26 -16.05
C ILE A 296 -9.10 9.24 -15.20
N ALA A 297 -8.96 8.22 -14.36
CA ALA A 297 -7.71 7.94 -13.68
C ALA A 297 -6.92 6.88 -14.49
N VAL A 298 -5.67 7.17 -14.79
CA VAL A 298 -4.86 6.34 -15.70
C VAL A 298 -3.59 5.88 -14.99
N PHE A 299 -3.44 4.56 -14.84
CA PHE A 299 -2.32 3.96 -14.12
C PHE A 299 -1.54 2.96 -15.01
N PRO A 300 -0.67 3.41 -15.92
CA PRO A 300 0.12 2.55 -16.81
C PRO A 300 1.31 1.94 -16.06
N LEU A 301 1.03 1.16 -15.02
CA LEU A 301 2.01 0.58 -14.11
C LEU A 301 2.69 -0.64 -14.76
N THR A 302 4.01 -0.67 -14.73
CA THR A 302 4.82 -1.81 -15.20
C THR A 302 5.57 -2.49 -14.06
N LEU A 303 5.54 -1.90 -12.85
CA LEU A 303 6.23 -2.34 -11.65
C LEU A 303 5.31 -2.30 -10.44
N GLY A 304 5.66 -3.08 -9.42
CA GLY A 304 4.99 -3.11 -8.12
C GLY A 304 4.40 -4.49 -7.79
N ALA A 305 4.07 -4.70 -6.53
CA ALA A 305 3.37 -5.87 -6.01
C ALA A 305 2.19 -5.41 -5.14
N GLY A 306 1.28 -6.33 -4.80
CA GLY A 306 0.14 -6.09 -3.93
C GLY A 306 -0.93 -5.17 -4.52
N ILE A 307 -1.98 -4.90 -3.73
CA ILE A 307 -3.10 -4.04 -4.10
C ILE A 307 -2.65 -2.58 -4.28
N LYS A 308 -3.14 -1.95 -5.34
CA LYS A 308 -2.87 -0.54 -5.65
C LYS A 308 -3.95 0.36 -5.06
N LEU A 309 -3.73 0.86 -3.84
CA LEU A 309 -4.71 1.69 -3.12
C LEU A 309 -5.19 2.90 -3.92
N LYS A 310 -4.34 3.48 -4.75
CA LYS A 310 -4.70 4.59 -5.64
C LYS A 310 -5.74 4.20 -6.69
N VAL A 311 -5.76 2.94 -7.15
CA VAL A 311 -6.79 2.41 -8.06
C VAL A 311 -8.12 2.30 -7.33
N LEU A 312 -8.13 1.68 -6.13
CA LEU A 312 -9.32 1.58 -5.30
C LEU A 312 -9.88 2.96 -4.92
N ARG A 313 -8.99 3.89 -4.53
CA ARG A 313 -9.38 5.26 -4.18
C ARG A 313 -10.05 5.97 -5.36
N SER A 314 -9.51 5.82 -6.58
CA SER A 314 -10.11 6.42 -7.78
C SER A 314 -11.49 5.84 -8.08
N LEU A 315 -11.66 4.51 -7.97
CA LEU A 315 -12.97 3.87 -8.13
C LEU A 315 -13.97 4.35 -7.08
N ALA A 316 -13.55 4.41 -5.80
CA ALA A 316 -14.40 4.85 -4.70
C ALA A 316 -14.83 6.33 -4.83
N LEU A 317 -14.04 7.15 -5.49
CA LEU A 317 -14.38 8.52 -5.87
C LEU A 317 -15.15 8.60 -7.20
N GLY A 318 -15.67 7.48 -7.69
CA GLY A 318 -16.46 7.42 -8.91
C GLY A 318 -15.69 7.89 -10.15
N THR A 319 -14.38 7.67 -10.21
CA THR A 319 -13.57 7.99 -11.39
C THR A 319 -13.20 6.70 -12.10
N PRO A 320 -13.61 6.52 -13.39
CA PRO A 320 -13.23 5.36 -14.18
C PRO A 320 -11.72 5.19 -14.25
N VAL A 321 -11.27 3.94 -14.20
CA VAL A 321 -9.83 3.64 -14.14
C VAL A 321 -9.39 2.83 -15.35
N VAL A 322 -8.36 3.32 -16.03
CA VAL A 322 -7.62 2.60 -17.08
C VAL A 322 -6.24 2.21 -16.54
N THR A 323 -5.93 0.92 -16.58
CA THR A 323 -4.70 0.42 -15.96
C THR A 323 -4.17 -0.84 -16.67
N THR A 324 -3.04 -1.35 -16.19
CA THR A 324 -2.44 -2.63 -16.62
C THR A 324 -2.89 -3.78 -15.73
N ASP A 325 -2.57 -5.01 -16.10
CA ASP A 325 -2.75 -6.19 -15.24
C ASP A 325 -2.06 -6.02 -13.87
N ILE A 326 -0.91 -5.30 -13.81
CA ILE A 326 -0.22 -4.99 -12.56
C ILE A 326 -1.02 -4.01 -11.70
N GLY A 327 -1.67 -3.03 -12.31
CA GLY A 327 -2.51 -2.07 -11.59
C GLY A 327 -3.83 -2.66 -11.09
N ALA A 328 -4.35 -3.66 -11.80
CA ALA A 328 -5.59 -4.37 -11.46
C ALA A 328 -5.37 -5.49 -10.42
N GLU A 329 -4.12 -5.81 -10.12
CA GLU A 329 -3.74 -6.94 -9.28
C GLU A 329 -4.43 -6.91 -7.89
N GLY A 330 -5.16 -7.99 -7.59
CA GLY A 330 -5.91 -8.14 -6.34
C GLY A 330 -7.18 -7.28 -6.23
N ILE A 331 -7.51 -6.51 -7.29
CA ILE A 331 -8.71 -5.67 -7.37
C ILE A 331 -9.69 -6.27 -8.37
N ASP A 332 -9.36 -6.25 -9.65
CA ASP A 332 -10.22 -6.71 -10.74
C ASP A 332 -9.40 -7.26 -11.91
N GLU A 333 -8.81 -8.44 -11.72
CA GLU A 333 -7.91 -9.07 -12.70
C GLU A 333 -8.62 -9.51 -13.98
N LYS A 334 -9.95 -9.53 -14.00
CA LYS A 334 -10.78 -9.91 -15.16
C LYS A 334 -11.24 -8.71 -15.98
N GLY A 335 -11.06 -7.48 -15.51
CA GLY A 335 -11.51 -6.27 -16.18
C GLY A 335 -13.02 -6.13 -16.23
N SER A 336 -13.71 -6.50 -15.15
CA SER A 336 -15.16 -6.33 -15.02
C SER A 336 -15.56 -4.90 -14.71
N ILE A 337 -14.67 -4.15 -14.04
CA ILE A 337 -14.85 -2.78 -13.58
C ILE A 337 -13.68 -1.86 -13.99
N LEU A 338 -12.46 -2.43 -14.08
CA LEU A 338 -11.26 -1.73 -14.54
C LEU A 338 -11.09 -1.93 -16.05
N PHE A 339 -10.70 -0.90 -16.75
CA PHE A 339 -10.29 -1.01 -18.15
C PHE A 339 -8.82 -1.45 -18.21
N LEU A 340 -8.60 -2.66 -18.73
CA LEU A 340 -7.24 -3.23 -18.80
C LEU A 340 -6.61 -2.96 -20.17
N ALA A 341 -5.40 -2.41 -20.16
CA ALA A 341 -4.62 -2.13 -21.36
C ALA A 341 -3.21 -2.68 -21.24
N LYS A 342 -2.70 -3.32 -22.30
CA LYS A 342 -1.35 -3.91 -22.37
C LYS A 342 -0.40 -3.08 -23.23
N THR A 343 -0.94 -2.31 -24.15
CA THR A 343 -0.17 -1.49 -25.09
C THR A 343 -0.61 -0.03 -25.04
N GLU A 344 0.29 0.88 -25.44
CA GLU A 344 -0.04 2.31 -25.54
C GLU A 344 -1.26 2.56 -26.47
N SER A 345 -1.39 1.79 -27.54
CA SER A 345 -2.52 1.90 -28.47
C SER A 345 -3.84 1.51 -27.81
N GLU A 346 -3.86 0.46 -26.98
CA GLU A 346 -5.04 0.07 -26.20
C GLU A 346 -5.40 1.14 -25.19
N PHE A 347 -4.42 1.71 -24.46
CA PHE A 347 -4.67 2.84 -23.56
C PHE A 347 -5.33 4.01 -24.28
N VAL A 348 -4.77 4.42 -25.43
CA VAL A 348 -5.32 5.53 -26.22
C VAL A 348 -6.75 5.22 -26.65
N GLN A 349 -7.03 4.03 -27.19
CA GLN A 349 -8.35 3.64 -27.63
C GLN A 349 -9.38 3.67 -26.49
N ILE A 350 -9.05 3.06 -25.35
CA ILE A 350 -9.95 3.01 -24.18
C ILE A 350 -10.22 4.42 -23.64
N ILE A 351 -9.20 5.27 -23.55
CA ILE A 351 -9.36 6.65 -23.09
C ILE A 351 -10.32 7.41 -24.03
N VAL A 352 -10.14 7.27 -25.35
CA VAL A 352 -11.00 7.89 -26.36
C VAL A 352 -12.45 7.37 -26.23
N ASP A 353 -12.63 6.07 -26.05
CA ASP A 353 -13.97 5.46 -25.90
C ASP A 353 -14.67 6.03 -24.67
N ILE A 354 -13.98 6.15 -23.52
CA ILE A 354 -14.55 6.74 -22.30
C ILE A 354 -14.88 8.24 -22.51
N MET A 355 -14.00 9.00 -23.16
CA MET A 355 -14.24 10.41 -23.44
C MET A 355 -15.47 10.66 -24.32
N ASN A 356 -15.76 9.73 -25.25
CA ASN A 356 -16.87 9.81 -26.20
C ASN A 356 -18.17 9.13 -25.72
N MET A 357 -18.17 8.48 -24.53
CA MET A 357 -19.38 7.85 -23.96
C MET A 357 -20.55 8.83 -23.82
N GLY A 358 -21.76 8.34 -23.93
CA GLY A 358 -22.95 9.09 -23.56
C GLY A 358 -22.93 9.49 -22.08
N GLU A 359 -23.59 10.58 -21.71
CA GLU A 359 -23.57 11.08 -20.32
C GLU A 359 -24.12 10.03 -19.35
N LYS A 360 -25.23 9.38 -19.69
CA LYS A 360 -25.83 8.34 -18.85
C LYS A 360 -24.87 7.16 -18.64
N GLU A 361 -24.29 6.66 -19.73
CA GLU A 361 -23.37 5.52 -19.71
C GLU A 361 -22.14 5.83 -18.83
N TYR A 362 -21.58 7.03 -18.97
CA TYR A 362 -20.46 7.48 -18.16
C TYR A 362 -20.82 7.58 -16.66
N CYS A 363 -22.00 8.15 -16.33
CA CYS A 363 -22.47 8.21 -14.93
C CYS A 363 -22.71 6.82 -14.34
N ASP A 364 -23.26 5.89 -15.12
CA ASP A 364 -23.45 4.49 -14.69
C ASP A 364 -22.10 3.79 -14.47
N LEU A 365 -21.11 4.05 -15.34
CA LEU A 365 -19.75 3.55 -15.15
C LEU A 365 -19.11 4.06 -13.84
N CYS A 366 -19.22 5.36 -13.54
CA CYS A 366 -18.74 5.95 -12.31
C CYS A 366 -19.38 5.32 -11.08
N ARG A 367 -20.72 5.18 -11.10
CA ARG A 367 -21.49 4.56 -10.01
C ARG A 367 -21.10 3.11 -9.78
N ASN A 368 -21.00 2.32 -10.83
CA ASN A 368 -20.64 0.91 -10.76
C ASN A 368 -19.24 0.73 -10.14
N GLY A 369 -18.26 1.59 -10.50
CA GLY A 369 -16.93 1.61 -9.92
C GLY A 369 -16.96 1.88 -8.41
N GLN A 370 -17.74 2.86 -7.98
CA GLN A 370 -17.91 3.23 -6.60
C GLN A 370 -18.59 2.12 -5.77
N GLU A 371 -19.68 1.56 -6.28
CA GLU A 371 -20.39 0.43 -5.65
C GLU A 371 -19.49 -0.80 -5.54
N TYR A 372 -18.70 -1.08 -6.56
CA TYR A 372 -17.72 -2.17 -6.54
C TYR A 372 -16.69 -1.97 -5.44
N ALA A 373 -16.05 -0.78 -5.37
CA ALA A 373 -15.06 -0.48 -4.34
C ALA A 373 -15.66 -0.62 -2.92
N LYS A 374 -16.86 -0.10 -2.69
CA LYS A 374 -17.57 -0.21 -1.42
C LYS A 374 -17.91 -1.66 -1.07
N THR A 375 -18.51 -2.40 -1.99
CA THR A 375 -19.01 -3.76 -1.74
C THR A 375 -17.87 -4.76 -1.47
N TYR A 376 -16.79 -4.68 -2.24
CA TYR A 376 -15.73 -5.67 -2.19
C TYR A 376 -14.53 -5.26 -1.33
N PHE A 377 -14.32 -3.94 -1.14
CA PHE A 377 -13.16 -3.38 -0.44
C PHE A 377 -13.51 -2.48 0.75
N GLY A 378 -14.79 -2.38 1.13
CA GLY A 378 -15.21 -1.66 2.34
C GLY A 378 -14.50 -2.15 3.59
N TRP A 379 -14.17 -1.22 4.50
CA TRP A 379 -13.40 -1.50 5.71
C TRP A 379 -14.12 -2.41 6.72
N GLU A 380 -15.45 -2.37 6.76
CA GLU A 380 -16.27 -3.19 7.66
C GLU A 380 -15.96 -4.69 7.63
N ARG A 381 -15.52 -5.19 6.47
CA ARG A 381 -15.11 -6.59 6.36
C ARG A 381 -13.84 -6.86 7.16
N SER A 382 -12.87 -5.97 7.07
CA SER A 382 -11.61 -6.08 7.83
C SER A 382 -11.83 -5.94 9.31
N GLU A 383 -12.70 -5.01 9.72
CA GLU A 383 -13.12 -4.85 11.10
C GLU A 383 -13.68 -6.14 11.67
N ARG A 384 -14.61 -6.80 10.96
CA ARG A 384 -15.18 -8.09 11.40
C ARG A 384 -14.12 -9.17 11.57
N ILE A 385 -13.15 -9.27 10.65
CA ILE A 385 -12.07 -10.26 10.73
C ILE A 385 -11.15 -9.94 11.91
N LEU A 386 -10.75 -8.68 12.07
CA LEU A 386 -9.94 -8.24 13.21
C LEU A 386 -10.68 -8.53 14.52
N ARG A 387 -11.96 -8.19 14.63
CA ARG A 387 -12.78 -8.50 15.80
C ARG A 387 -12.79 -10.00 16.11
N GLN A 388 -13.03 -10.85 15.13
CA GLN A 388 -13.01 -12.30 15.30
C GLN A 388 -11.66 -12.80 15.82
N LEU A 389 -10.54 -12.35 15.24
CA LEU A 389 -9.20 -12.77 15.64
C LEU A 389 -8.84 -12.35 17.07
N TYR A 390 -9.25 -11.17 17.49
CA TYR A 390 -8.90 -10.62 18.80
C TYR A 390 -9.93 -10.94 19.90
N GLU A 391 -11.19 -11.29 19.56
CA GLU A 391 -12.25 -11.65 20.54
C GLU A 391 -12.38 -13.16 20.75
N SER A 392 -12.18 -14.00 19.72
CA SER A 392 -12.30 -15.45 19.84
C SER A 392 -11.37 -16.05 20.91
N GLU A 393 -10.36 -15.30 21.27
CA GLU A 393 -9.36 -15.70 22.25
C GLU A 393 -9.69 -15.27 23.70
N LYS A 394 -10.69 -14.39 23.89
CA LYS A 394 -11.23 -14.12 25.23
C LYS A 394 -12.07 -15.28 25.78
N ILE A 395 -12.47 -16.23 24.90
CA ILE A 395 -13.37 -17.36 25.25
C ILE A 395 -12.58 -18.65 25.52
N GLY A 396 -11.28 -18.66 25.26
CA GLY A 396 -10.39 -19.84 25.36
C GLY A 396 -9.47 -19.87 26.59
N VAL A 397 -9.84 -19.18 27.68
CA VAL A 397 -9.19 -19.29 28.99
C VAL A 397 -10.03 -20.13 29.94
#